data_0920595010347c3e2e551552b0236c8a
#
_entry.id   0920595010347c3e2e551552b0236c8a
#
_cell.length_a   1.000
_cell.length_b   1.000
_cell.length_c   1.000
_cell.angle_alpha   90.00
_cell.angle_beta   90.00
_cell.angle_gamma   90.00
#
_symmetry.space_group_name_H-M   'P 1'
#
loop_
_entity.id
_entity.type
_entity.pdbx_description
1 polymer ?
#
loop_
_entity_poly.entity_id
_entity_poly.type
_entity_poly.pdbx_seq_one_letter_code
_entity_poly.pdbx_strand_id
1 'polypeptide(L)'
;MSNKPSAKAIARLNASTLFPEIKKGKLHLFTLLLPEIEKNPSLFAIRGFFIFNVTKKGVPMTEWYLLFQGFDAPAVVSQKKPEIPKAKKDEQVIPVAIIQIEDSDLMNFMSGGLTGSRGIVSGKIKIAGAMELAEQLEEIFRKAKGAEKTLAYLDHKRGKSEKLKARL
;
A
#
# COMPACT_ATOMS: atom_id res chain seq x y z
N MET A 1 -30.36 8.56 -3.79
CA MET A 1 -29.52 9.78 -3.79
C MET A 1 -28.26 9.48 -3.01
N SER A 2 -27.14 9.31 -3.67
CA SER A 2 -25.86 9.14 -3.00
C SER A 2 -25.35 10.53 -2.57
N ASN A 3 -25.41 10.85 -1.30
CA ASN A 3 -24.75 12.00 -0.71
C ASN A 3 -23.23 11.79 -0.75
N LYS A 4 -22.59 12.10 -1.86
CA LYS A 4 -21.14 12.21 -1.90
C LYS A 4 -20.73 13.46 -1.11
N PRO A 5 -19.94 13.32 -0.02
CA PRO A 5 -19.44 14.49 0.68
C PRO A 5 -18.64 15.38 -0.27
N SER A 6 -18.83 16.70 -0.18
CA SER A 6 -18.11 17.66 -1.01
C SER A 6 -16.60 17.58 -0.73
N ALA A 7 -15.77 17.94 -1.72
CA ALA A 7 -14.31 17.98 -1.56
C ALA A 7 -13.86 18.82 -0.35
N LYS A 8 -14.61 19.87 0.03
CA LYS A 8 -14.39 20.66 1.24
C LYS A 8 -14.72 19.90 2.55
N ALA A 9 -15.70 18.99 2.50
CA ALA A 9 -16.03 18.15 3.66
C ALA A 9 -14.97 17.06 3.86
N ILE A 10 -14.41 16.53 2.77
CA ILE A 10 -13.30 15.55 2.83
C ILE A 10 -12.02 16.19 3.38
N ALA A 11 -11.72 17.45 3.00
CA ALA A 11 -10.56 18.18 3.52
C ALA A 11 -10.65 18.52 5.02
N ARG A 12 -11.86 18.53 5.61
CA ARG A 12 -12.09 18.75 7.04
C ARG A 12 -12.15 17.48 7.86
N LEU A 13 -12.30 16.32 7.24
CA LEU A 13 -12.14 15.04 7.89
C LEU A 13 -10.65 14.85 8.17
N ASN A 14 -10.25 15.01 9.43
CA ASN A 14 -8.88 14.73 9.79
C ASN A 14 -8.61 13.24 9.50
N ALA A 15 -7.34 12.90 9.23
CA ALA A 15 -6.95 11.54 8.85
C ALA A 15 -7.47 10.46 9.84
N SER A 16 -7.68 10.82 11.12
CA SER A 16 -8.21 9.91 12.14
C SER A 16 -9.71 9.55 11.98
N THR A 17 -10.47 10.34 11.24
CA THR A 17 -11.89 10.05 10.96
C THR A 17 -12.05 9.17 9.73
N LEU A 18 -11.18 9.37 8.73
CA LEU A 18 -11.14 8.55 7.50
C LEU A 18 -10.59 7.15 7.76
N PHE A 19 -9.72 7.02 8.75
CA PHE A 19 -9.04 5.77 9.06
C PHE A 19 -9.15 5.49 10.56
N PRO A 20 -10.15 4.72 11.01
CA PRO A 20 -10.29 4.37 12.44
C PRO A 20 -9.06 3.65 12.99
N GLU A 21 -8.24 3.04 12.14
CA GLU A 21 -6.96 2.42 12.51
C GLU A 21 -5.90 3.43 12.93
N ILE A 22 -5.98 4.68 12.44
CA ILE A 22 -5.12 5.77 12.89
C ILE A 22 -5.37 6.08 14.37
N LYS A 23 -6.63 6.07 14.82
CA LYS A 23 -6.99 6.25 16.24
C LYS A 23 -6.37 5.18 17.13
N LYS A 24 -6.24 3.95 16.61
CA LYS A 24 -5.64 2.82 17.33
C LYS A 24 -4.11 2.80 17.28
N GLY A 25 -3.48 3.79 16.66
CA GLY A 25 -2.03 3.84 16.49
C GLY A 25 -1.47 2.83 15.47
N LYS A 26 -2.33 2.22 14.67
CA LYS A 26 -1.99 1.19 13.69
C LYS A 26 -1.94 1.71 12.25
N LEU A 27 -1.68 3.01 12.05
CA LEU A 27 -1.52 3.53 10.69
C LEU A 27 -0.34 2.85 10.02
N HIS A 28 -0.61 2.23 8.89
CA HIS A 28 0.41 1.70 7.99
C HIS A 28 0.30 2.37 6.63
N LEU A 29 1.45 2.50 5.95
CA LEU A 29 1.53 3.18 4.67
C LEU A 29 0.60 2.56 3.60
N PHE A 30 0.44 1.25 3.63
CA PHE A 30 -0.46 0.55 2.69
C PHE A 30 -1.94 0.92 2.86
N THR A 31 -2.39 1.24 4.06
CA THR A 31 -3.79 1.65 4.29
C THR A 31 -4.12 2.98 3.62
N LEU A 32 -3.12 3.80 3.34
CA LEU A 32 -3.28 5.07 2.64
C LEU A 32 -3.50 4.90 1.13
N LEU A 33 -3.17 3.74 0.58
CA LEU A 33 -3.39 3.44 -0.85
C LEU A 33 -4.87 3.18 -1.16
N LEU A 34 -5.60 2.60 -0.21
CA LEU A 34 -6.95 2.09 -0.43
C LEU A 34 -7.92 3.15 -0.99
N PRO A 35 -7.99 4.39 -0.44
CA PRO A 35 -8.88 5.40 -0.97
C PRO A 35 -8.62 5.79 -2.43
N GLU A 36 -7.38 5.76 -2.89
CA GLU A 36 -7.04 6.07 -4.27
C GLU A 36 -7.43 4.94 -5.21
N ILE A 37 -7.29 3.70 -4.77
CA ILE A 37 -7.74 2.52 -5.50
C ILE A 37 -9.26 2.52 -5.64
N GLU A 38 -9.98 2.84 -4.57
CA GLU A 38 -11.45 2.89 -4.56
C GLU A 38 -12.01 4.03 -5.44
N LYS A 39 -11.33 5.18 -5.50
CA LYS A 39 -11.76 6.31 -6.34
C LYS A 39 -11.62 6.03 -7.83
N ASN A 40 -10.57 5.36 -8.23
CA ASN A 40 -10.20 5.16 -9.63
C ASN A 40 -9.81 3.69 -9.90
N PRO A 41 -10.74 2.74 -9.79
CA PRO A 41 -10.42 1.32 -9.96
C PRO A 41 -9.88 1.00 -11.36
N SER A 42 -10.23 1.77 -12.38
CA SER A 42 -9.72 1.58 -13.74
C SER A 42 -8.21 1.82 -13.89
N LEU A 43 -7.60 2.59 -12.99
CA LEU A 43 -6.15 2.79 -12.98
C LEU A 43 -5.39 1.54 -12.54
N PHE A 44 -6.08 0.63 -11.88
CA PHE A 44 -5.51 -0.58 -11.29
C PHE A 44 -6.06 -1.84 -11.97
N ALA A 45 -6.28 -1.77 -13.30
CA ALA A 45 -6.80 -2.86 -14.12
C ALA A 45 -5.80 -4.01 -14.29
N ILE A 46 -5.03 -4.33 -13.28
CA ILE A 46 -4.09 -5.44 -13.26
C ILE A 46 -4.67 -6.64 -12.53
N ARG A 47 -4.14 -7.81 -12.83
CA ARG A 47 -4.41 -9.04 -12.08
C ARG A 47 -3.11 -9.50 -11.46
N GLY A 48 -3.06 -9.49 -10.14
CA GLY A 48 -1.86 -9.87 -9.43
C GLY A 48 -2.06 -9.90 -7.92
N PHE A 49 -1.30 -10.75 -7.27
CA PHE A 49 -1.29 -10.88 -5.83
C PHE A 49 0.11 -10.57 -5.30
N PHE A 50 0.23 -9.48 -4.57
CA PHE A 50 1.46 -9.06 -3.95
C PHE A 50 1.44 -9.39 -2.47
N ILE A 51 2.50 -10.03 -2.00
CA ILE A 51 2.74 -10.31 -0.59
C ILE A 51 3.96 -9.51 -0.17
N PHE A 52 3.79 -8.54 0.72
CA PHE A 52 4.86 -7.73 1.26
C PHE A 52 5.27 -8.24 2.65
N ASN A 53 6.46 -8.75 2.74
CA ASN A 53 7.11 -9.07 4.01
C ASN A 53 7.95 -7.87 4.44
N VAL A 54 7.42 -7.07 5.34
CA VAL A 54 8.10 -5.87 5.84
C VAL A 54 8.94 -6.24 7.04
N THR A 55 10.23 -5.90 6.98
CA THR A 55 11.18 -6.13 8.06
C THR A 55 11.59 -4.82 8.73
N LYS A 56 12.06 -4.90 9.96
CA LYS A 56 12.67 -3.80 10.69
C LYS A 56 13.95 -4.28 11.35
N LYS A 57 15.09 -3.70 10.96
CA LYS A 57 16.41 -4.16 11.37
C LYS A 57 16.63 -5.67 11.11
N GLY A 58 16.16 -6.12 9.95
CA GLY A 58 16.25 -7.49 9.50
C GLY A 58 15.28 -8.49 10.15
N VAL A 59 14.44 -8.03 11.10
CA VAL A 59 13.46 -8.87 11.79
C VAL A 59 12.08 -8.72 11.12
N PRO A 60 11.37 -9.81 10.82
CA PRO A 60 10.01 -9.75 10.32
C PRO A 60 9.10 -8.92 11.24
N MET A 61 8.42 -7.91 10.71
CA MET A 61 7.56 -7.01 11.47
C MET A 61 6.09 -7.20 11.12
N THR A 62 5.77 -7.20 9.84
CA THR A 62 4.40 -7.31 9.37
C THR A 62 4.35 -7.85 7.94
N GLU A 63 3.22 -8.42 7.61
CA GLU A 63 2.91 -8.93 6.29
C GLU A 63 1.68 -8.20 5.75
N TRP A 64 1.77 -7.74 4.50
CA TRP A 64 0.69 -7.06 3.81
C TRP A 64 0.36 -7.76 2.51
N TYR A 65 -0.90 -7.75 2.17
CA TYR A 65 -1.46 -8.39 0.99
C TYR A 65 -2.17 -7.37 0.13
N LEU A 66 -1.78 -7.29 -1.14
CA LEU A 66 -2.43 -6.49 -2.16
C LEU A 66 -2.92 -7.42 -3.26
N LEU A 67 -4.22 -7.60 -3.35
CA LEU A 67 -4.85 -8.43 -4.38
C LEU A 67 -5.56 -7.53 -5.39
N PHE A 68 -5.09 -7.56 -6.63
CA PHE A 68 -5.72 -6.90 -7.76
C PHE A 68 -6.38 -7.95 -8.65
N GLN A 69 -7.64 -7.75 -8.98
CA GLN A 69 -8.48 -8.71 -9.68
C GLN A 69 -8.95 -8.17 -11.05
N GLY A 70 -8.27 -7.17 -11.60
CA GLY A 70 -8.69 -6.49 -12.81
C GLY A 70 -10.01 -5.75 -12.59
N PHE A 71 -10.94 -5.90 -13.54
CA PHE A 71 -12.27 -5.30 -13.44
C PHE A 71 -13.32 -6.24 -12.80
N ASP A 72 -12.95 -7.46 -12.47
CA ASP A 72 -13.90 -8.50 -12.01
C ASP A 72 -14.34 -8.27 -10.56
N ALA A 73 -13.45 -7.74 -9.74
CA ALA A 73 -13.72 -7.45 -8.34
C ALA A 73 -12.84 -6.31 -7.80
N PRO A 74 -13.26 -5.64 -6.72
CA PRO A 74 -12.46 -4.61 -6.07
C PRO A 74 -11.10 -5.14 -5.60
N ALA A 75 -10.09 -4.27 -5.63
CA ALA A 75 -8.78 -4.58 -5.06
C ALA A 75 -8.87 -4.69 -3.53
N VAL A 76 -8.06 -5.58 -2.96
CA VAL A 76 -7.99 -5.80 -1.51
C VAL A 76 -6.61 -5.39 -1.01
N VAL A 77 -6.57 -4.57 0.04
CA VAL A 77 -5.37 -4.22 0.79
C VAL A 77 -5.60 -4.64 2.24
N SER A 78 -4.84 -5.61 2.73
CA SER A 78 -5.10 -6.22 4.03
C SER A 78 -3.84 -6.79 4.69
N GLN A 79 -3.82 -6.84 6.01
CA GLN A 79 -2.85 -7.63 6.78
C GLN A 79 -3.29 -9.10 6.95
N LYS A 80 -4.56 -9.39 6.69
CA LYS A 80 -5.08 -10.75 6.69
C LYS A 80 -5.04 -11.29 5.27
N LYS A 81 -4.48 -12.47 5.07
CA LYS A 81 -4.39 -13.10 3.76
C LYS A 81 -5.80 -13.28 3.16
N PRO A 82 -6.09 -12.64 2.01
CA PRO A 82 -7.35 -12.80 1.33
C PRO A 82 -7.45 -14.17 0.67
N GLU A 83 -8.67 -14.63 0.44
CA GLU A 83 -8.89 -15.77 -0.43
C GLU A 83 -8.63 -15.36 -1.87
N ILE A 84 -7.77 -16.13 -2.54
CA ILE A 84 -7.51 -15.92 -3.98
C ILE A 84 -8.58 -16.64 -4.75
N PRO A 85 -9.34 -15.95 -5.62
CA PRO A 85 -10.36 -16.60 -6.45
C PRO A 85 -9.74 -17.70 -7.29
N LYS A 86 -10.38 -18.86 -7.33
CA LYS A 86 -9.98 -19.93 -8.23
C LYS A 86 -10.19 -19.48 -9.68
N ALA A 87 -9.19 -19.69 -10.52
CA ALA A 87 -9.31 -19.42 -11.95
C ALA A 87 -10.45 -20.25 -12.53
N LYS A 88 -11.33 -19.62 -13.29
CA LYS A 88 -12.33 -20.32 -14.10
C LYS A 88 -11.62 -21.07 -15.24
N LYS A 89 -12.32 -22.02 -15.86
CA LYS A 89 -11.75 -22.99 -16.82
C LYS A 89 -10.91 -22.37 -17.95
N ASP A 90 -11.14 -21.11 -18.30
CA ASP A 90 -10.46 -20.37 -19.37
C ASP A 90 -9.74 -19.10 -18.90
N GLU A 91 -9.62 -18.89 -17.57
CA GLU A 91 -8.93 -17.75 -16.98
C GLU A 91 -7.50 -18.10 -16.58
N GLN A 92 -6.61 -17.15 -16.80
CA GLN A 92 -5.25 -17.26 -16.28
C GLN A 92 -5.26 -17.20 -14.75
N VAL A 93 -4.45 -18.03 -14.12
CA VAL A 93 -4.19 -17.98 -12.68
C VAL A 93 -3.63 -16.62 -12.32
N ILE A 94 -4.07 -16.04 -11.19
CA ILE A 94 -3.55 -14.77 -10.71
C ILE A 94 -2.06 -14.94 -10.33
N PRO A 95 -1.14 -14.23 -10.97
CA PRO A 95 0.29 -14.34 -10.65
C PRO A 95 0.57 -13.79 -9.25
N VAL A 96 1.56 -14.37 -8.58
CA VAL A 96 1.95 -14.01 -7.22
C VAL A 96 3.37 -13.47 -7.21
N ALA A 97 3.56 -12.30 -6.60
CA ALA A 97 4.88 -11.73 -6.32
C ALA A 97 5.04 -11.56 -4.80
N ILE A 98 6.12 -12.09 -4.27
CA ILE A 98 6.50 -11.96 -2.86
C ILE A 98 7.65 -10.96 -2.78
N ILE A 99 7.46 -9.89 -2.02
CA ILE A 99 8.40 -8.81 -1.87
C ILE A 99 8.84 -8.70 -0.41
N GLN A 100 10.14 -8.84 -0.16
CA GLN A 100 10.70 -8.56 1.14
C GLN A 100 11.44 -7.22 1.10
N ILE A 101 11.10 -6.33 2.02
CA ILE A 101 11.64 -4.98 2.08
C ILE A 101 11.70 -4.48 3.53
N GLU A 102 12.73 -3.72 3.86
CA GLU A 102 12.86 -3.03 5.13
C GLU A 102 11.84 -1.87 5.22
N ASP A 103 11.30 -1.60 6.39
CA ASP A 103 10.27 -0.56 6.63
C ASP A 103 10.70 0.83 6.11
N SER A 104 11.95 1.22 6.36
CA SER A 104 12.51 2.48 5.87
C SER A 104 12.64 2.53 4.35
N ASP A 105 13.02 1.42 3.72
CA ASP A 105 13.15 1.32 2.27
C ASP A 105 11.80 1.25 1.57
N LEU A 106 10.78 0.71 2.23
CA LEU A 106 9.41 0.70 1.74
C LEU A 106 8.88 2.14 1.55
N MET A 107 9.12 3.03 2.50
CA MET A 107 8.73 4.44 2.38
C MET A 107 9.43 5.11 1.20
N ASN A 108 10.71 4.86 1.02
CA ASN A 108 11.48 5.38 -0.12
C ASN A 108 10.97 4.82 -1.45
N PHE A 109 10.62 3.55 -1.49
CA PHE A 109 10.10 2.90 -2.69
C PHE A 109 8.71 3.45 -3.07
N MET A 110 7.80 3.57 -2.13
CA MET A 110 6.46 4.10 -2.37
C MET A 110 6.45 5.57 -2.78
N SER A 111 7.39 6.36 -2.26
CA SER A 111 7.52 7.78 -2.61
C SER A 111 8.28 8.04 -3.91
N GLY A 112 8.87 7.02 -4.51
CA GLY A 112 9.69 7.15 -5.73
C GLY A 112 11.16 7.51 -5.48
N GLY A 113 11.61 7.57 -4.23
CA GLY A 113 13.02 7.83 -3.88
C GLY A 113 13.93 6.61 -4.09
N LEU A 114 13.37 5.41 -4.07
CA LEU A 114 14.05 4.17 -4.40
C LEU A 114 13.34 3.51 -5.59
N THR A 115 14.05 3.29 -6.70
CA THR A 115 13.50 2.54 -7.82
C THR A 115 13.57 1.04 -7.56
N GLY A 116 12.68 0.26 -8.18
CA GLY A 116 12.68 -1.20 -8.02
C GLY A 116 14.00 -1.83 -8.46
N SER A 117 14.54 -1.40 -9.60
CA SER A 117 15.83 -1.88 -10.11
C SER A 117 16.99 -1.58 -9.15
N ARG A 118 17.06 -0.36 -8.60
CA ARG A 118 18.06 -0.02 -7.58
C ARG A 118 17.89 -0.82 -6.30
N GLY A 119 16.65 -1.00 -5.86
CA GLY A 119 16.33 -1.78 -4.67
C GLY A 119 16.76 -3.24 -4.79
N ILE A 120 16.52 -3.85 -5.95
CA ILE A 120 16.91 -5.24 -6.23
C ILE A 120 18.44 -5.37 -6.29
N VAL A 121 19.10 -4.52 -7.07
CA VAL A 121 20.57 -4.57 -7.24
C VAL A 121 21.31 -4.33 -5.91
N SER A 122 20.80 -3.42 -5.07
CA SER A 122 21.38 -3.14 -3.75
C SER A 122 20.98 -4.14 -2.65
N GLY A 123 20.11 -5.10 -2.96
CA GLY A 123 19.60 -6.07 -1.99
C GLY A 123 18.57 -5.51 -0.98
N LYS A 124 18.13 -4.27 -1.16
CA LYS A 124 17.09 -3.64 -0.33
C LYS A 124 15.69 -4.20 -0.59
N ILE A 125 15.46 -4.65 -1.82
CA ILE A 125 14.23 -5.32 -2.24
C ILE A 125 14.59 -6.73 -2.69
N LYS A 126 13.97 -7.72 -2.08
CA LYS A 126 14.07 -9.12 -2.50
C LYS A 126 12.72 -9.56 -3.07
N ILE A 127 12.75 -10.17 -4.24
CA ILE A 127 11.54 -10.59 -4.95
C ILE A 127 11.61 -12.08 -5.22
N ALA A 128 10.48 -12.75 -5.00
CA ALA A 128 10.25 -14.13 -5.40
C ALA A 128 8.91 -14.24 -6.14
N GLY A 129 8.78 -15.22 -7.02
CA GLY A 129 7.57 -15.43 -7.82
C GLY A 129 7.57 -14.65 -9.12
N ALA A 130 6.43 -14.02 -9.46
CA ALA A 130 6.23 -13.34 -10.74
C ALA A 130 6.99 -12.00 -10.80
N MET A 131 8.18 -12.00 -11.38
CA MET A 131 9.01 -10.81 -11.54
C MET A 131 8.33 -9.73 -12.38
N GLU A 132 7.69 -10.11 -13.47
CA GLU A 132 6.96 -9.18 -14.35
C GLU A 132 5.85 -8.42 -13.60
N LEU A 133 5.20 -9.08 -12.66
CA LEU A 133 4.24 -8.46 -11.78
C LEU A 133 4.91 -7.46 -10.83
N ALA A 134 6.04 -7.83 -10.25
CA ALA A 134 6.79 -6.96 -9.35
C ALA A 134 7.30 -5.67 -10.03
N GLU A 135 7.64 -5.73 -11.32
CA GLU A 135 8.04 -4.55 -12.10
C GLU A 135 6.92 -3.50 -12.22
N GLN A 136 5.67 -3.90 -12.08
CA GLN A 136 4.52 -2.99 -12.14
C GLN A 136 4.29 -2.20 -10.85
N LEU A 137 4.97 -2.54 -9.76
CA LEU A 137 4.75 -1.90 -8.45
C LEU A 137 5.04 -0.40 -8.44
N GLU A 138 6.09 0.05 -9.10
CA GLU A 138 6.42 1.48 -9.16
C GLU A 138 5.28 2.27 -9.79
N GLU A 139 4.71 1.74 -10.86
CA GLU A 139 3.57 2.37 -11.55
C GLU A 139 2.30 2.34 -10.69
N ILE A 140 2.06 1.24 -9.97
CA ILE A 140 0.94 1.13 -9.03
C ILE A 140 1.06 2.19 -7.94
N PHE A 141 2.22 2.34 -7.32
CA PHE A 141 2.43 3.33 -6.28
C PHE A 141 2.34 4.76 -6.82
N ARG A 142 2.85 5.01 -8.00
CA ARG A 142 2.71 6.32 -8.65
C ARG A 142 1.24 6.67 -8.90
N LYS A 143 0.45 5.76 -9.44
CA LYS A 143 -0.98 5.93 -9.66
C LYS A 143 -1.77 6.10 -8.36
N ALA A 144 -1.36 5.42 -7.30
CA ALA A 144 -1.93 5.55 -5.96
C ALA A 144 -1.42 6.77 -5.20
N LYS A 145 -0.69 7.68 -5.85
CA LYS A 145 -0.11 8.89 -5.25
C LYS A 145 0.83 8.58 -4.08
N GLY A 146 1.71 7.61 -4.28
CA GLY A 146 2.62 7.10 -3.25
C GLY A 146 3.46 8.17 -2.57
N ALA A 147 3.97 9.17 -3.31
CA ALA A 147 4.74 10.27 -2.75
C ALA A 147 3.91 11.12 -1.78
N GLU A 148 2.70 11.52 -2.18
CA GLU A 148 1.79 12.32 -1.34
C GLU A 148 1.36 11.55 -0.09
N LYS A 149 1.07 10.26 -0.24
CA LYS A 149 0.68 9.38 0.88
C LYS A 149 1.83 9.18 1.87
N THR A 150 3.06 9.05 1.38
CA THR A 150 4.24 8.94 2.23
C THR A 150 4.46 10.21 3.05
N LEU A 151 4.31 11.39 2.44
CA LEU A 151 4.40 12.66 3.15
C LEU A 151 3.33 12.78 4.24
N ALA A 152 2.07 12.47 3.92
CA ALA A 152 0.98 12.48 4.89
C ALA A 152 1.24 11.53 6.09
N TYR A 153 1.80 10.37 5.82
CA TYR A 153 2.19 9.40 6.85
C TYR A 153 3.29 9.95 7.76
N LEU A 154 4.32 10.57 7.18
CA LEU A 154 5.42 11.17 7.94
C LEU A 154 4.97 12.35 8.78
N ASP A 155 4.11 13.22 8.26
CA ASP A 155 3.55 14.35 8.99
C ASP A 155 2.71 13.88 10.18
N HIS A 156 1.93 12.82 10.00
CA HIS A 156 1.18 12.20 11.09
C HIS A 156 2.11 11.66 12.19
N LYS A 157 3.22 11.01 11.82
CA LYS A 157 4.23 10.54 12.79
C LYS A 157 4.90 11.69 13.54
N ARG A 158 5.26 12.79 12.87
CA ARG A 158 5.82 13.98 13.50
C ARG A 158 4.87 14.60 14.49
N GLY A 159 3.62 14.81 14.12
CA GLY A 159 2.60 15.37 15.02
C GLY A 159 2.39 14.56 16.31
N LYS A 160 2.50 13.22 16.23
CA LYS A 160 2.47 12.35 17.42
C LYS A 160 3.70 12.55 18.31
N SER A 161 4.89 12.65 17.71
CA SER A 161 6.16 12.84 18.44
C SER A 161 6.18 14.17 19.18
N GLU A 162 5.73 15.25 18.54
CA GLU A 162 5.65 16.58 19.14
C GLU A 162 4.65 16.64 20.31
N LYS A 163 3.46 16.04 20.16
CA LYS A 163 2.48 15.93 21.23
C LYS A 163 2.98 15.12 22.43
N LEU A 164 3.78 14.10 22.19
CA LEU A 164 4.40 13.31 23.25
C LEU A 164 5.48 14.12 24.01
N LYS A 165 6.31 14.85 23.29
CA LYS A 165 7.34 15.73 23.87
C LYS A 165 6.73 16.87 24.68
N ALA A 166 5.61 17.45 24.25
CA ALA A 166 4.91 18.52 24.95
C ALA A 166 4.23 18.06 26.26
N ARG A 167 4.07 16.73 26.46
CA ARG A 167 3.51 16.13 27.68
C ARG A 167 4.58 15.72 28.71
N LEU A 168 5.82 15.78 28.32
CA LEU A 168 6.96 15.54 29.21
C LEU A 168 7.43 16.85 29.85
#